data_bac18f130a8bde7cb860010cb0c02698
#
_entry.id   bac18f130a8bde7cb860010cb0c02698
#
_cell.length_a   1.000
_cell.length_b   1.000
_cell.length_c   1.000
_cell.angle_alpha   90.00
_cell.angle_beta   90.00
_cell.angle_gamma   90.00
#
_symmetry.space_group_name_H-M   'P 1'
#
loop_
_entity.id
_entity.type
_entity.pdbx_description
1 polymer ?
#
loop_
_entity_poly.entity_id
_entity_poly.type
_entity_poly.pdbx_seq_one_letter_code
_entity_poly.pdbx_strand_id
1 'polypeptide(L)'
;MKYSNITEAKFIDRPNRFIAHVELDGKTETVHVKNTGRCKELLLTNTAVGLVKSDNPDRKTKYDLVSVYKKGIGWINMDSQAPNQVVMEWLKTRSFDYIKPEYVFGDSRIDFYMEKDQTQYLMEVKGCTLEIDGVGYFPDAPTERGVKHLRELTKAVRQGYKCYIAFVIQMEGIDEVRPNEQTHKEFAEALREAETAGVEVLHLTCGVGIDELRILEGNTL
;
A
#
# COMPACT_ATOMS: atom_id res chain seq x y z
N MET A 1 5.46 7.87 -8.24
CA MET A 1 6.46 8.42 -7.30
C MET A 1 7.83 7.79 -7.51
N LYS A 2 8.89 8.53 -7.26
CA LYS A 2 10.26 8.02 -7.37
C LYS A 2 11.07 8.41 -6.13
N TYR A 3 11.84 7.45 -5.59
CA TYR A 3 12.76 7.72 -4.49
C TYR A 3 14.07 8.28 -5.03
N SER A 4 14.63 9.27 -4.33
CA SER A 4 15.99 9.76 -4.57
C SER A 4 16.99 8.97 -3.71
N ASN A 5 18.24 8.89 -4.18
CA ASN A 5 19.37 8.32 -3.41
C ASN A 5 19.11 6.88 -2.92
N ILE A 6 18.58 6.02 -3.80
CA ILE A 6 18.42 4.59 -3.50
C ILE A 6 19.75 3.87 -3.59
N THR A 7 19.97 2.91 -2.70
CA THR A 7 21.11 2.00 -2.69
C THR A 7 20.61 0.58 -2.51
N GLU A 8 21.15 -0.36 -3.28
CA GLU A 8 20.87 -1.78 -3.09
C GLU A 8 21.72 -2.36 -1.95
N ALA A 9 21.11 -3.24 -1.14
CA ALA A 9 21.77 -3.97 -0.07
C ALA A 9 21.20 -5.40 0.00
N LYS A 10 21.78 -6.24 0.84
CA LYS A 10 21.28 -7.60 1.11
C LYS A 10 20.65 -7.67 2.49
N PHE A 11 19.43 -8.20 2.54
CA PHE A 11 18.74 -8.40 3.81
C PHE A 11 19.42 -9.50 4.64
N ILE A 12 19.60 -9.26 5.94
CA ILE A 12 20.14 -10.22 6.91
C ILE A 12 19.02 -10.77 7.78
N ASP A 13 18.41 -9.93 8.62
CA ASP A 13 17.32 -10.30 9.51
C ASP A 13 16.43 -9.10 9.87
N ARG A 14 15.31 -9.38 10.54
CA ARG A 14 14.35 -8.39 11.02
C ARG A 14 13.99 -8.66 12.48
N PRO A 15 14.74 -8.11 13.45
CA PRO A 15 14.55 -8.38 14.87
C PRO A 15 13.20 -7.89 15.40
N ASN A 16 12.61 -6.86 14.79
CA ASN A 16 11.26 -6.38 15.11
C ASN A 16 10.60 -5.72 13.88
N ARG A 17 9.33 -5.29 14.02
CA ARG A 17 8.56 -4.72 12.90
C ARG A 17 9.12 -3.41 12.31
N PHE A 18 10.00 -2.73 13.00
CA PHE A 18 10.51 -1.41 12.60
C PHE A 18 11.97 -1.42 12.16
N ILE A 19 12.73 -2.46 12.52
CA ILE A 19 14.18 -2.54 12.33
C ILE A 19 14.52 -3.79 11.53
N ALA A 20 15.43 -3.63 10.58
CA ALA A 20 16.13 -4.72 9.90
C ALA A 20 17.64 -4.50 9.93
N HIS A 21 18.39 -5.59 9.80
CA HIS A 21 19.82 -5.57 9.51
C HIS A 21 20.03 -5.93 8.05
N VAL A 22 20.92 -5.22 7.39
CA VAL A 22 21.29 -5.44 6.00
C VAL A 22 22.80 -5.42 5.85
N GLU A 23 23.32 -6.10 4.84
CA GLU A 23 24.70 -5.97 4.40
C GLU A 23 24.77 -4.87 3.33
N LEU A 24 25.49 -3.80 3.63
CA LEU A 24 25.76 -2.68 2.74
C LEU A 24 27.28 -2.44 2.69
N ASP A 25 27.88 -2.53 1.49
CA ASP A 25 29.31 -2.38 1.28
C ASP A 25 30.18 -3.27 2.20
N GLY A 26 29.75 -4.53 2.41
CA GLY A 26 30.44 -5.51 3.26
C GLY A 26 30.34 -5.24 4.76
N LYS A 27 29.45 -4.34 5.18
CA LYS A 27 29.20 -4.02 6.60
C LYS A 27 27.74 -4.22 6.95
N THR A 28 27.49 -4.65 8.18
CA THR A 28 26.11 -4.69 8.70
C THR A 28 25.65 -3.27 9.05
N GLU A 29 24.53 -2.87 8.45
CA GLU A 29 23.86 -1.59 8.72
C GLU A 29 22.48 -1.87 9.32
N THR A 30 22.09 -1.07 10.32
CA THR A 30 20.74 -1.10 10.92
C THR A 30 19.84 -0.10 10.22
N VAL A 31 18.73 -0.58 9.65
CA VAL A 31 17.82 0.22 8.85
C VAL A 31 16.40 0.20 9.41
N HIS A 32 15.63 1.25 9.13
CA HIS A 32 14.22 1.31 9.46
C HIS A 32 13.40 0.63 8.36
N VAL A 33 12.42 -0.20 8.73
CA VAL A 33 11.47 -0.81 7.80
C VAL A 33 10.20 0.03 7.77
N LYS A 34 9.90 0.63 6.63
CA LYS A 34 8.70 1.49 6.43
C LYS A 34 7.41 0.68 6.24
N ASN A 35 7.34 -0.51 6.79
CA ASN A 35 6.16 -1.37 6.74
C ASN A 35 5.98 -2.10 8.07
N THR A 36 4.80 -1.99 8.68
CA THR A 36 4.47 -2.68 9.93
C THR A 36 3.91 -4.08 9.72
N GLY A 37 3.61 -4.47 8.48
CA GLY A 37 3.19 -5.81 8.09
C GLY A 37 4.27 -6.86 8.38
N ARG A 38 3.88 -8.11 8.34
CA ARG A 38 4.81 -9.22 8.66
C ARG A 38 5.88 -9.40 7.58
N CYS A 39 5.47 -9.41 6.31
CA CYS A 39 6.34 -9.54 5.13
C CYS A 39 7.41 -10.64 5.26
N LYS A 40 7.10 -11.74 5.96
CA LYS A 40 8.06 -12.83 6.22
C LYS A 40 8.45 -13.59 4.95
N GLU A 41 7.52 -13.67 4.01
CA GLU A 41 7.67 -14.29 2.70
C GLU A 41 8.55 -13.48 1.74
N LEU A 42 8.77 -12.20 2.05
CA LEU A 42 9.58 -11.27 1.25
C LEU A 42 10.98 -11.09 1.85
N LEU A 43 11.06 -10.85 3.14
CA LEU A 43 12.30 -10.53 3.84
C LEU A 43 13.05 -11.82 4.23
N LEU A 44 13.62 -12.49 3.24
CA LEU A 44 14.45 -13.69 3.40
C LEU A 44 15.93 -13.31 3.40
N THR A 45 16.76 -14.00 4.20
CA THR A 45 18.19 -13.76 4.27
C THR A 45 18.84 -13.80 2.87
N ASN A 46 19.71 -12.85 2.59
CA ASN A 46 20.37 -12.60 1.30
C ASN A 46 19.48 -12.07 0.16
N THR A 47 18.22 -11.75 0.43
CA THR A 47 17.35 -11.08 -0.57
C THR A 47 17.86 -9.65 -0.82
N ALA A 48 17.88 -9.22 -2.09
CA ALA A 48 18.17 -7.85 -2.46
C ALA A 48 17.06 -6.90 -1.96
N VAL A 49 17.47 -5.78 -1.36
CA VAL A 49 16.57 -4.75 -0.83
C VAL A 49 17.00 -3.36 -1.27
N GLY A 50 16.05 -2.47 -1.48
CA GLY A 50 16.30 -1.06 -1.80
C GLY A 50 16.22 -0.20 -0.53
N LEU A 51 17.24 0.61 -0.32
CA LEU A 51 17.40 1.49 0.83
C LEU A 51 17.40 2.95 0.38
N VAL A 52 16.56 3.77 0.97
CA VAL A 52 16.58 5.22 0.80
C VAL A 52 17.33 5.86 1.96
N LYS A 53 18.34 6.67 1.66
CA LYS A 53 19.05 7.43 2.67
C LYS A 53 18.17 8.56 3.20
N SER A 54 18.05 8.66 4.52
CA SER A 54 17.34 9.76 5.17
C SER A 54 18.16 11.06 5.08
N ASP A 55 17.48 12.16 4.77
CA ASP A 55 18.07 13.50 4.80
C ASP A 55 18.19 14.07 6.22
N ASN A 56 17.54 13.46 7.21
CA ASN A 56 17.64 13.89 8.61
C ASN A 56 18.86 13.25 9.28
N PRO A 57 19.92 14.02 9.60
CA PRO A 57 21.15 13.52 10.22
C PRO A 57 20.97 13.03 11.64
N ASP A 58 19.92 13.49 12.35
CA ASP A 58 19.67 13.15 13.76
C ASP A 58 18.92 11.81 13.95
N ARG A 59 18.57 11.14 12.85
CA ARG A 59 17.92 9.84 12.92
C ARG A 59 18.87 8.75 13.42
N LYS A 60 18.35 7.86 14.27
CA LYS A 60 19.07 6.66 14.74
C LYS A 60 19.39 5.69 13.60
N THR A 61 18.52 5.61 12.58
CA THR A 61 18.72 4.80 11.39
C THR A 61 18.92 5.72 10.17
N LYS A 62 20.02 5.51 9.47
CA LYS A 62 20.38 6.34 8.30
C LYS A 62 19.53 6.04 7.06
N TYR A 63 18.97 4.84 6.99
CA TYR A 63 18.26 4.33 5.82
C TYR A 63 16.88 3.83 6.18
N ASP A 64 15.96 3.97 5.21
CA ASP A 64 14.65 3.32 5.17
C ASP A 64 14.68 2.20 4.13
N LEU A 65 14.29 0.98 4.51
CA LEU A 65 14.06 -0.12 3.59
C LEU A 65 12.68 0.09 2.94
N VAL A 66 12.67 0.33 1.62
CA VAL A 66 11.47 0.71 0.86
C VAL A 66 11.07 -0.31 -0.21
N SER A 67 11.99 -1.17 -0.65
CA SER A 67 11.69 -2.21 -1.64
C SER A 67 12.45 -3.50 -1.37
N VAL A 68 11.93 -4.61 -1.89
CA VAL A 68 12.51 -5.95 -1.79
C VAL A 68 12.35 -6.68 -3.11
N TYR A 69 13.34 -7.46 -3.51
CA TYR A 69 13.29 -8.27 -4.73
C TYR A 69 12.73 -9.66 -4.43
N LYS A 70 11.67 -10.07 -5.11
CA LYS A 70 11.11 -11.43 -5.05
C LYS A 70 11.35 -12.14 -6.39
N LYS A 71 12.04 -13.29 -6.36
CA LYS A 71 12.26 -14.11 -7.56
C LYS A 71 10.91 -14.51 -8.19
N GLY A 72 10.79 -14.27 -9.50
CA GLY A 72 9.56 -14.56 -10.25
C GLY A 72 8.55 -13.41 -10.32
N ILE A 73 8.66 -12.42 -9.46
CA ILE A 73 7.82 -11.20 -9.44
C ILE A 73 8.62 -9.96 -9.82
N GLY A 74 9.87 -9.82 -9.33
CA GLY A 74 10.66 -8.61 -9.47
C GLY A 74 10.69 -7.79 -8.18
N TRP A 75 10.81 -6.47 -8.32
CA TRP A 75 10.79 -5.56 -7.19
C TRP A 75 9.37 -5.40 -6.62
N ILE A 76 9.25 -5.41 -5.31
CA ILE A 76 8.04 -5.13 -4.54
C ILE A 76 8.31 -3.90 -3.70
N ASN A 77 7.48 -2.87 -3.83
CA ASN A 77 7.56 -1.71 -2.96
C ASN A 77 6.97 -2.07 -1.58
N MET A 78 7.70 -1.78 -0.51
CA MET A 78 7.30 -2.08 0.86
C MET A 78 6.93 -0.85 1.67
N ASP A 79 7.08 0.36 1.12
CA ASP A 79 6.76 1.58 1.83
C ASP A 79 5.24 1.70 2.04
N SER A 80 4.78 1.62 3.28
CA SER A 80 3.37 1.72 3.63
C SER A 80 2.74 3.11 3.39
N GLN A 81 3.55 4.12 3.09
CA GLN A 81 3.08 5.47 2.73
C GLN A 81 2.99 5.67 1.21
N ALA A 82 3.69 4.84 0.43
CA ALA A 82 3.72 4.93 -1.02
C ALA A 82 2.33 4.78 -1.68
N PRO A 83 1.42 3.89 -1.23
CA PRO A 83 0.09 3.75 -1.80
C PRO A 83 -0.69 5.06 -1.86
N ASN A 84 -0.75 5.81 -0.76
CA ASN A 84 -1.48 7.09 -0.73
C ASN A 84 -0.82 8.15 -1.62
N GLN A 85 0.51 8.14 -1.70
CA GLN A 85 1.23 9.07 -2.56
C GLN A 85 0.96 8.81 -4.04
N VAL A 86 1.06 7.57 -4.52
CA VAL A 86 0.82 7.25 -5.93
C VAL A 86 -0.65 7.40 -6.33
N VAL A 87 -1.59 7.12 -5.40
CA VAL A 87 -3.01 7.38 -5.62
C VAL A 87 -3.28 8.88 -5.76
N MET A 88 -2.66 9.74 -4.93
CA MET A 88 -2.77 11.19 -5.09
C MET A 88 -2.23 11.65 -6.45
N GLU A 89 -1.07 11.13 -6.90
CA GLU A 89 -0.52 11.45 -8.23
C GLU A 89 -1.48 11.02 -9.35
N TRP A 90 -2.05 9.81 -9.23
CA TRP A 90 -3.00 9.24 -10.18
C TRP A 90 -4.33 10.01 -10.20
N LEU A 91 -4.91 10.36 -9.04
CA LEU A 91 -6.15 11.13 -8.94
C LEU A 91 -6.02 12.51 -9.61
N LYS A 92 -4.86 13.17 -9.52
CA LYS A 92 -4.59 14.45 -10.20
C LYS A 92 -4.69 14.35 -11.73
N THR A 93 -4.59 13.15 -12.31
CA THR A 93 -4.77 12.92 -13.75
C THR A 93 -6.22 12.62 -14.13
N ARG A 94 -7.17 12.56 -13.17
CA ARG A 94 -8.55 12.07 -13.36
C ARG A 94 -9.62 13.16 -13.47
N SER A 95 -9.22 14.42 -13.66
CA SER A 95 -10.15 15.55 -13.86
C SER A 95 -11.18 15.71 -12.75
N PHE A 96 -10.80 15.49 -11.48
CA PHE A 96 -11.59 15.90 -10.33
C PHE A 96 -11.50 17.41 -10.14
N ASP A 97 -12.61 18.05 -9.77
CA ASP A 97 -12.69 19.48 -9.46
C ASP A 97 -11.98 19.79 -8.13
N TYR A 98 -12.07 18.85 -7.19
CA TYR A 98 -11.45 18.98 -5.88
C TYR A 98 -10.97 17.62 -5.35
N ILE A 99 -9.80 17.60 -4.70
CA ILE A 99 -9.22 16.42 -4.05
C ILE A 99 -8.69 16.84 -2.67
N LYS A 100 -9.17 16.19 -1.62
CA LYS A 100 -8.72 16.40 -0.24
C LYS A 100 -8.25 15.10 0.39
N PRO A 101 -6.95 14.97 0.72
CA PRO A 101 -6.46 13.83 1.47
C PRO A 101 -6.91 13.91 2.94
N GLU A 102 -6.92 12.75 3.59
CA GLU A 102 -7.19 12.60 5.03
C GLU A 102 -8.50 13.26 5.50
N TYR A 103 -9.59 12.96 4.80
CA TYR A 103 -10.89 13.54 5.05
C TYR A 103 -11.59 12.84 6.23
N VAL A 104 -12.07 13.62 7.20
CA VAL A 104 -12.86 13.12 8.33
C VAL A 104 -14.30 12.85 7.88
N PHE A 105 -14.71 11.58 7.94
CA PHE A 105 -16.07 11.13 7.70
C PHE A 105 -16.52 10.23 8.85
N GLY A 106 -17.61 10.59 9.53
CA GLY A 106 -18.04 9.90 10.73
C GLY A 106 -16.93 9.84 11.79
N ASP A 107 -16.64 8.64 12.28
CA ASP A 107 -15.60 8.39 13.28
C ASP A 107 -14.27 7.93 12.66
N SER A 108 -14.11 8.13 11.35
CA SER A 108 -12.92 7.70 10.61
C SER A 108 -12.31 8.83 9.80
N ARG A 109 -11.03 8.66 9.49
CA ARG A 109 -10.30 9.50 8.55
C ARG A 109 -10.04 8.66 7.31
N ILE A 110 -10.81 8.95 6.26
CA ILE A 110 -10.73 8.30 4.95
C ILE A 110 -9.59 8.92 4.15
N ASP A 111 -8.88 8.12 3.37
CA ASP A 111 -7.65 8.55 2.69
C ASP A 111 -7.90 9.68 1.69
N PHE A 112 -8.99 9.65 0.91
CA PHE A 112 -9.34 10.71 -0.04
C PHE A 112 -10.82 11.01 -0.09
N TYR A 113 -11.12 12.32 -0.13
CA TYR A 113 -12.39 12.86 -0.57
C TYR A 113 -12.19 13.57 -1.90
N MET A 114 -13.09 13.37 -2.86
CA MET A 114 -13.01 14.02 -4.17
C MET A 114 -14.38 14.55 -4.58
N GLU A 115 -14.39 15.57 -5.47
CA GLU A 115 -15.59 16.10 -6.10
C GLU A 115 -15.42 16.15 -7.61
N LYS A 116 -16.48 15.82 -8.35
CA LYS A 116 -16.57 15.98 -9.78
C LYS A 116 -18.03 16.09 -10.20
N ASP A 117 -18.37 17.09 -11.01
CA ASP A 117 -19.71 17.29 -11.54
C ASP A 117 -20.82 17.22 -10.46
N GLN A 118 -20.61 17.91 -9.31
CA GLN A 118 -21.49 17.91 -8.12
C GLN A 118 -21.61 16.56 -7.41
N THR A 119 -20.90 15.53 -7.85
CA THR A 119 -20.84 14.22 -7.17
C THR A 119 -19.69 14.21 -6.19
N GLN A 120 -19.96 13.70 -4.99
CA GLN A 120 -18.98 13.53 -3.92
C GLN A 120 -18.50 12.07 -3.86
N TYR A 121 -17.19 11.90 -3.70
CA TYR A 121 -16.53 10.61 -3.69
C TYR A 121 -15.71 10.42 -2.44
N LEU A 122 -15.66 9.21 -1.92
CA LEU A 122 -14.74 8.78 -0.87
C LEU A 122 -13.92 7.58 -1.34
N MET A 123 -12.63 7.59 -1.05
CA MET A 123 -11.73 6.48 -1.39
C MET A 123 -10.85 6.13 -0.19
N GLU A 124 -10.87 4.87 0.19
CA GLU A 124 -9.92 4.27 1.13
C GLU A 124 -8.87 3.49 0.34
N VAL A 125 -7.58 3.66 0.68
CA VAL A 125 -6.44 3.06 0.00
C VAL A 125 -5.84 1.95 0.85
N LYS A 126 -5.51 0.83 0.21
CA LYS A 126 -4.82 -0.31 0.83
C LYS A 126 -3.64 -0.73 -0.04
N GLY A 127 -2.43 -0.75 0.52
CA GLY A 127 -1.27 -1.33 -0.14
C GLY A 127 -1.31 -2.86 -0.07
N CYS A 128 -1.06 -3.53 -1.19
CA CYS A 128 -0.98 -4.98 -1.27
C CYS A 128 0.44 -5.40 -1.66
N THR A 129 1.11 -6.15 -0.77
CA THR A 129 2.46 -6.70 -0.95
C THR A 129 2.50 -8.22 -0.83
N LEU A 130 1.40 -8.85 -0.35
CA LEU A 130 1.31 -10.31 -0.23
C LEU A 130 0.83 -10.88 -1.56
N GLU A 131 1.61 -11.78 -2.13
CA GLU A 131 1.28 -12.53 -3.34
C GLU A 131 1.43 -14.02 -3.08
N ILE A 132 0.45 -14.81 -3.55
CA ILE A 132 0.44 -16.27 -3.52
C ILE A 132 -0.09 -16.74 -4.88
N ASP A 133 0.72 -17.52 -5.60
CA ASP A 133 0.35 -18.14 -6.88
C ASP A 133 -0.22 -17.17 -7.92
N GLY A 134 0.38 -15.99 -8.05
CA GLY A 134 -0.02 -14.98 -9.04
C GLY A 134 -1.22 -14.13 -8.64
N VAL A 135 -1.69 -14.22 -7.40
CA VAL A 135 -2.82 -13.44 -6.87
C VAL A 135 -2.37 -12.63 -5.66
N GLY A 136 -2.75 -11.35 -5.61
CA GLY A 136 -2.56 -10.51 -4.42
C GLY A 136 -3.55 -10.88 -3.32
N TYR A 137 -3.13 -10.75 -2.06
CA TYR A 137 -4.00 -10.97 -0.90
C TYR A 137 -3.91 -9.82 0.09
N PHE A 138 -5.06 -9.42 0.63
CA PHE A 138 -5.13 -8.43 1.71
C PHE A 138 -6.17 -8.85 2.76
N PRO A 139 -5.90 -8.68 4.07
CA PRO A 139 -4.67 -8.15 4.67
C PRO A 139 -3.58 -9.24 4.87
N ASP A 140 -2.34 -8.81 5.05
CA ASP A 140 -1.21 -9.66 5.47
C ASP A 140 -1.18 -9.93 6.98
N ALA A 141 -1.88 -9.11 7.75
CA ALA A 141 -2.09 -9.23 9.20
C ALA A 141 -3.52 -8.74 9.56
N PRO A 142 -4.13 -9.19 10.69
CA PRO A 142 -5.44 -8.73 11.12
C PRO A 142 -5.54 -7.20 11.18
N THR A 143 -6.64 -6.63 10.68
CA THR A 143 -6.85 -5.19 10.52
C THR A 143 -8.25 -4.73 10.93
N GLU A 144 -8.47 -4.49 12.23
CA GLU A 144 -9.72 -3.94 12.76
C GLU A 144 -10.03 -2.56 12.15
N ARG A 145 -8.98 -1.75 11.94
CA ARG A 145 -9.12 -0.46 11.28
C ARG A 145 -9.63 -0.60 9.85
N GLY A 146 -9.21 -1.63 9.12
CA GLY A 146 -9.70 -1.91 7.76
C GLY A 146 -11.21 -2.22 7.76
N VAL A 147 -11.68 -3.05 8.69
CA VAL A 147 -13.11 -3.34 8.88
C VAL A 147 -13.89 -2.07 9.18
N LYS A 148 -13.40 -1.25 10.11
CA LYS A 148 -14.04 0.02 10.46
C LYS A 148 -14.19 0.93 9.23
N HIS A 149 -13.14 1.08 8.42
CA HIS A 149 -13.17 1.92 7.22
C HIS A 149 -14.19 1.41 6.19
N LEU A 150 -14.28 0.10 5.96
CA LEU A 150 -15.30 -0.48 5.06
C LEU A 150 -16.72 -0.18 5.55
N ARG A 151 -16.99 -0.31 6.85
CA ARG A 151 -18.27 0.05 7.46
C ARG A 151 -18.60 1.54 7.31
N GLU A 152 -17.61 2.44 7.41
CA GLU A 152 -17.80 3.88 7.19
C GLU A 152 -18.09 4.18 5.70
N LEU A 153 -17.38 3.55 4.75
CA LEU A 153 -17.71 3.67 3.33
C LEU A 153 -19.12 3.18 3.01
N THR A 154 -19.56 2.06 3.63
CA THR A 154 -20.94 1.55 3.50
C THR A 154 -21.97 2.57 3.98
N LYS A 155 -21.71 3.28 5.08
CA LYS A 155 -22.58 4.37 5.56
C LYS A 155 -22.58 5.54 4.59
N ALA A 156 -21.44 5.89 4.02
CA ALA A 156 -21.29 7.00 3.09
C ALA A 156 -22.08 6.75 1.79
N VAL A 157 -22.07 5.53 1.25
CA VAL A 157 -22.92 5.17 0.08
C VAL A 157 -24.39 5.48 0.36
N ARG A 158 -24.89 5.12 1.55
CA ARG A 158 -26.30 5.39 1.95
C ARG A 158 -26.61 6.89 2.07
N GLN A 159 -25.59 7.74 2.20
CA GLN A 159 -25.69 9.20 2.23
C GLN A 159 -25.51 9.85 0.85
N GLY A 160 -25.35 9.05 -0.22
CA GLY A 160 -25.24 9.52 -1.59
C GLY A 160 -23.82 9.73 -2.11
N TYR A 161 -22.79 9.35 -1.33
CA TYR A 161 -21.40 9.36 -1.82
C TYR A 161 -21.16 8.17 -2.77
N LYS A 162 -20.32 8.37 -3.78
CA LYS A 162 -19.68 7.27 -4.51
C LYS A 162 -18.43 6.86 -3.74
N CYS A 163 -18.33 5.58 -3.40
CA CYS A 163 -17.29 5.09 -2.51
C CYS A 163 -16.43 4.02 -3.16
N TYR A 164 -15.13 4.10 -2.93
CA TYR A 164 -14.12 3.17 -3.42
C TYR A 164 -13.26 2.62 -2.30
N ILE A 165 -12.92 1.33 -2.39
CA ILE A 165 -11.72 0.79 -1.76
C ILE A 165 -10.71 0.47 -2.86
N ALA A 166 -9.52 1.08 -2.81
CA ALA A 166 -8.49 0.96 -3.82
C ALA A 166 -7.31 0.14 -3.28
N PHE A 167 -7.11 -1.06 -3.83
CA PHE A 167 -5.93 -1.87 -3.57
C PHE A 167 -4.81 -1.44 -4.53
N VAL A 168 -3.78 -0.80 -4.00
CA VAL A 168 -2.55 -0.49 -4.74
C VAL A 168 -1.68 -1.74 -4.72
N ILE A 169 -1.52 -2.37 -5.87
CA ILE A 169 -0.73 -3.60 -6.02
C ILE A 169 0.74 -3.21 -6.16
N GLN A 170 1.49 -3.30 -5.06
CA GLN A 170 2.87 -2.81 -4.95
C GLN A 170 3.90 -3.76 -5.60
N MET A 171 3.49 -4.50 -6.64
CA MET A 171 4.30 -5.45 -7.40
C MET A 171 3.79 -5.56 -8.84
N GLU A 172 4.64 -5.97 -9.77
CA GLU A 172 4.27 -6.16 -11.17
C GLU A 172 3.64 -7.53 -11.45
N GLY A 173 2.85 -7.61 -12.52
CA GLY A 173 2.28 -8.87 -13.02
C GLY A 173 1.17 -9.46 -12.17
N ILE A 174 0.62 -8.69 -11.25
CA ILE A 174 -0.54 -9.06 -10.41
C ILE A 174 -1.67 -8.08 -10.72
N ASP A 175 -2.82 -8.59 -11.10
CA ASP A 175 -3.96 -7.80 -11.56
C ASP A 175 -5.17 -7.85 -10.61
N GLU A 176 -5.14 -8.75 -9.63
CA GLU A 176 -6.24 -8.99 -8.70
C GLU A 176 -5.75 -9.05 -7.26
N VAL A 177 -6.53 -8.49 -6.34
CA VAL A 177 -6.36 -8.66 -4.89
C VAL A 177 -7.60 -9.32 -4.33
N ARG A 178 -7.42 -10.42 -3.61
CA ARG A 178 -8.48 -11.13 -2.91
C ARG A 178 -8.42 -10.91 -1.41
N PRO A 179 -9.58 -10.94 -0.71
CA PRO A 179 -9.59 -10.91 0.74
C PRO A 179 -8.91 -12.16 1.32
N ASN A 180 -8.00 -11.95 2.27
CA ASN A 180 -7.30 -13.03 2.96
C ASN A 180 -8.12 -13.50 4.17
N GLU A 181 -9.09 -14.39 3.92
CA GLU A 181 -9.99 -14.92 4.93
C GLU A 181 -9.25 -15.72 6.03
N GLN A 182 -8.14 -16.36 5.67
CA GLN A 182 -7.32 -17.10 6.65
C GLN A 182 -6.66 -16.18 7.66
N THR A 183 -6.34 -14.93 7.24
CA THR A 183 -5.72 -13.93 8.10
C THR A 183 -6.77 -13.14 8.88
N HIS A 184 -7.87 -12.71 8.22
CA HIS A 184 -8.91 -11.90 8.86
C HIS A 184 -10.27 -12.06 8.17
N LYS A 185 -11.05 -13.04 8.63
CA LYS A 185 -12.37 -13.37 8.08
C LYS A 185 -13.34 -12.18 8.14
N GLU A 186 -13.33 -11.42 9.25
CA GLU A 186 -14.21 -10.26 9.41
C GLU A 186 -13.95 -9.18 8.35
N PHE A 187 -12.69 -9.00 7.91
CA PHE A 187 -12.37 -8.07 6.82
C PHE A 187 -13.03 -8.53 5.50
N ALA A 188 -12.96 -9.84 5.20
CA ALA A 188 -13.57 -10.39 3.99
C ALA A 188 -15.11 -10.26 4.01
N GLU A 189 -15.73 -10.49 5.16
CA GLU A 189 -17.17 -10.31 5.35
C GLU A 189 -17.56 -8.83 5.17
N ALA A 190 -16.83 -7.91 5.80
CA ALA A 190 -17.08 -6.47 5.68
C ALA A 190 -16.86 -5.96 4.25
N LEU A 191 -15.90 -6.52 3.49
CA LEU A 191 -15.68 -6.17 2.09
C LEU A 191 -16.89 -6.58 1.24
N ARG A 192 -17.39 -7.81 1.37
CA ARG A 192 -18.59 -8.28 0.66
C ARG A 192 -19.85 -7.46 0.99
N GLU A 193 -20.01 -7.09 2.27
CA GLU A 193 -21.10 -6.20 2.68
C GLU A 193 -20.98 -4.81 2.04
N ALA A 194 -19.77 -4.26 1.98
CA ALA A 194 -19.50 -2.96 1.37
C ALA A 194 -19.78 -2.98 -0.15
N GLU A 195 -19.33 -4.01 -0.87
CA GLU A 195 -19.61 -4.20 -2.29
C GLU A 195 -21.13 -4.32 -2.56
N THR A 196 -21.84 -5.12 -1.75
CA THR A 196 -23.30 -5.27 -1.83
C THR A 196 -24.02 -3.93 -1.61
N ALA A 197 -23.47 -3.06 -0.77
CA ALA A 197 -24.02 -1.73 -0.50
C ALA A 197 -23.69 -0.70 -1.61
N GLY A 198 -22.76 -1.00 -2.53
CA GLY A 198 -22.37 -0.14 -3.64
C GLY A 198 -20.99 0.52 -3.49
N VAL A 199 -20.13 0.02 -2.58
CA VAL A 199 -18.71 0.39 -2.58
C VAL A 199 -18.02 -0.36 -3.73
N GLU A 200 -17.32 0.36 -4.59
CA GLU A 200 -16.58 -0.23 -5.70
C GLU A 200 -15.16 -0.62 -5.26
N VAL A 201 -14.71 -1.81 -5.68
CA VAL A 201 -13.36 -2.29 -5.44
C VAL A 201 -12.48 -2.00 -6.65
N LEU A 202 -11.36 -1.30 -6.43
CA LEU A 202 -10.39 -1.00 -7.47
C LEU A 202 -9.10 -1.81 -7.23
N HIS A 203 -8.61 -2.45 -8.28
CA HIS A 203 -7.33 -3.14 -8.31
C HIS A 203 -6.35 -2.28 -9.11
N LEU A 204 -5.57 -1.43 -8.43
CA LEU A 204 -4.66 -0.50 -9.08
C LEU A 204 -3.32 -1.17 -9.37
N THR A 205 -3.15 -1.65 -10.58
CA THR A 205 -1.90 -2.27 -11.07
C THR A 205 -0.80 -1.24 -11.18
N CYS A 206 0.42 -1.63 -10.80
CA CYS A 206 1.57 -0.73 -10.72
C CYS A 206 2.77 -1.23 -11.52
N GLY A 207 3.55 -0.30 -12.06
CA GLY A 207 4.94 -0.54 -12.45
C GLY A 207 5.83 -0.28 -11.23
N VAL A 208 6.73 -1.21 -10.93
CA VAL A 208 7.56 -1.20 -9.71
C VAL A 208 9.02 -1.42 -10.03
N GLY A 209 9.86 -0.45 -9.68
CA GLY A 209 11.31 -0.55 -9.71
C GLY A 209 11.91 -0.57 -8.30
N ILE A 210 13.22 -0.70 -8.21
CA ILE A 210 13.90 -0.57 -6.92
C ILE A 210 13.61 0.79 -6.27
N ASP A 211 13.49 1.84 -7.09
CA ASP A 211 13.34 3.24 -6.70
C ASP A 211 12.02 3.87 -7.14
N GLU A 212 11.11 3.10 -7.74
CA GLU A 212 9.88 3.64 -8.32
C GLU A 212 8.65 2.81 -7.98
N LEU A 213 7.55 3.50 -7.74
CA LEU A 213 6.19 2.96 -7.76
C LEU A 213 5.31 3.92 -8.56
N ARG A 214 4.56 3.42 -9.54
CA ARG A 214 3.60 4.21 -10.32
C ARG A 214 2.38 3.38 -10.69
N ILE A 215 1.21 3.96 -10.61
CA ILE A 215 -0.03 3.32 -11.10
C ILE A 215 0.00 3.33 -12.64
N LEU A 216 -0.32 2.20 -13.28
CA LEU A 216 -0.34 2.06 -14.73
C LEU A 216 -1.55 2.75 -15.36
N GLU A 217 -1.44 3.18 -16.63
CA GLU A 217 -2.47 3.98 -17.33
C GLU A 217 -3.79 3.23 -17.55
N GLY A 218 -3.77 1.90 -17.63
CA GLY A 218 -4.97 1.06 -17.84
C GLY A 218 -6.00 1.08 -16.71
N ASN A 219 -5.65 1.64 -15.53
CA ASN A 219 -6.56 1.75 -14.40
C ASN A 219 -7.58 2.90 -14.61
N THR A 220 -8.85 2.61 -14.37
CA THR A 220 -9.97 3.56 -14.51
C THR A 220 -10.73 3.73 -13.20
N LEU A 221 -11.42 4.88 -13.10
CA LEU A 221 -12.42 5.21 -12.07
C LEU A 221 -13.78 5.29 -12.76
#